data_bad40c514b7d076de17c9d540a379f81
#
_entry.id   bad40c514b7d076de17c9d540a379f81
#
_cell.length_a   1.000
_cell.length_b   1.000
_cell.length_c   1.000
_cell.angle_alpha   90.00
_cell.angle_beta   90.00
_cell.angle_gamma   90.00
#
_symmetry.space_group_name_H-M   'P 1'
#
loop_
_entity.id
_entity.type
_entity.pdbx_description
1 polymer ?
#
loop_
_entity_poly.entity_id
_entity_poly.type
_entity_poly.pdbx_seq_one_letter_code
_entity_poly.pdbx_strand_id
1 'polypeptide(L)' 'MLFRSPDRLDITRPNVRPLSFGGGIHFCLGAQLARIEAEVAISTLLRRLPELKLDDAENPQWRPTFVLRGLKELPASW' A
#
# COMPACT_ATOMS: atom_id res chain seq x y z
N MET A 1 -8.31 10.44 17.37
CA MET A 1 -7.84 9.03 17.40
C MET A 1 -8.01 8.44 16.03
N LEU A 2 -6.95 7.99 15.44
CA LEU A 2 -7.00 7.51 14.05
C LEU A 2 -7.22 6.00 13.97
N PHE A 3 -6.31 5.21 14.51
CA PHE A 3 -6.41 3.76 14.45
C PHE A 3 -5.99 3.13 15.78
N ARG A 4 -6.71 2.10 16.20
CA ARG A 4 -6.33 1.28 17.35
C ARG A 4 -5.13 0.41 16.93
N SER A 5 -4.07 0.37 17.76
CA SER A 5 -2.83 -0.37 17.46
C SER A 5 -2.27 -0.04 16.07
N PRO A 6 -1.82 1.21 15.84
CA PRO A 6 -1.48 1.69 14.50
C PRO A 6 -0.29 0.96 13.87
N ASP A 7 0.60 0.42 14.68
CA ASP A 7 1.80 -0.29 14.22
C ASP A 7 1.51 -1.75 13.80
N ARG A 8 0.27 -2.20 13.97
CA ARG A 8 -0.14 -3.54 13.56
C ARG A 8 -0.85 -3.49 12.22
N LEU A 9 -0.34 -4.23 11.23
CA LEU A 9 -1.09 -4.49 10.01
C LEU A 9 -2.28 -5.41 10.33
N ASP A 10 -3.48 -4.91 10.13
CA ASP A 10 -4.72 -5.63 10.37
C ASP A 10 -5.71 -5.33 9.25
N ILE A 11 -5.84 -6.26 8.31
CA ILE A 11 -6.72 -6.13 7.14
C ILE A 11 -8.21 -6.31 7.48
N THR A 12 -8.51 -6.73 8.71
CA THR A 12 -9.89 -6.94 9.18
C THR A 12 -10.49 -5.77 9.94
N ARG A 13 -9.78 -4.64 10.01
CA ARG A 13 -10.25 -3.46 10.75
C ARG A 13 -11.60 -2.98 10.22
N PRO A 14 -12.60 -2.83 11.08
CA PRO A 14 -13.87 -2.25 10.68
C PRO A 14 -13.75 -0.73 10.49
N ASN A 15 -14.58 -0.17 9.63
CA ASN A 15 -14.75 1.28 9.47
C ASN A 15 -13.46 2.06 9.17
N VAL A 16 -12.58 1.48 8.36
CA VAL A 16 -11.32 2.14 7.96
C VAL A 16 -11.62 3.33 7.06
N ARG A 17 -11.15 4.51 7.47
CA ARG A 17 -11.21 5.75 6.67
C ARG A 17 -9.79 6.27 6.45
N PRO A 18 -9.08 5.75 5.46
CA PRO A 18 -7.70 6.19 5.19
C PRO A 18 -7.69 7.62 4.65
N LEU A 19 -6.64 8.36 4.99
CA LEU A 19 -6.39 9.70 4.46
C LEU A 19 -5.63 9.69 3.13
N SER A 20 -5.32 8.51 2.60
CA SER A 20 -4.49 8.35 1.41
C SER A 20 -5.02 9.08 0.17
N PHE A 21 -6.32 9.24 0.08
CA PHE A 21 -6.99 9.95 -1.01
C PHE A 21 -7.57 11.31 -0.58
N GLY A 22 -7.18 11.81 0.59
CA GLY A 22 -7.71 13.05 1.13
C GLY A 22 -9.17 12.95 1.58
N GLY A 23 -9.86 14.08 1.62
CA GLY A 23 -11.25 14.14 2.06
C GLY A 23 -11.97 15.42 1.62
N GLY A 24 -13.29 15.47 1.85
CA GLY A 24 -14.12 16.61 1.51
C GLY A 24 -14.10 16.92 0.01
N ILE A 25 -14.15 18.22 -0.31
CA ILE A 25 -14.18 18.71 -1.70
C ILE A 25 -12.87 18.45 -2.48
N HIS A 26 -11.79 18.10 -1.77
CA HIS A 26 -10.49 17.77 -2.34
C HIS A 26 -10.22 16.25 -2.38
N PHE A 27 -11.25 15.44 -2.19
CA PHE A 27 -11.08 13.98 -2.33
C PHE A 27 -10.53 13.65 -3.72
N CYS A 28 -9.55 12.75 -3.78
CA CYS A 28 -8.84 12.40 -5.00
C CYS A 28 -9.81 11.92 -6.10
N LEU A 29 -9.79 12.59 -7.24
CA LEU A 29 -10.61 12.24 -8.39
C LEU A 29 -10.28 10.83 -8.93
N GLY A 30 -9.01 10.44 -8.86
CA GLY A 30 -8.52 9.14 -9.32
C GLY A 30 -8.63 8.00 -8.31
N ALA A 31 -9.23 8.22 -7.13
CA ALA A 31 -9.27 7.21 -6.07
C ALA A 31 -9.91 5.89 -6.49
N GLN A 32 -10.99 5.95 -7.28
CA GLN A 32 -11.68 4.76 -7.75
C GLN A 32 -10.80 3.97 -8.73
N LEU A 33 -10.19 4.66 -9.69
CA LEU A 33 -9.28 4.05 -10.65
C LEU A 33 -8.08 3.42 -9.94
N ALA A 34 -7.45 4.12 -9.01
CA ALA A 34 -6.32 3.61 -8.25
C ALA A 34 -6.65 2.32 -7.47
N ARG A 35 -7.85 2.20 -6.93
CA ARG A 35 -8.31 0.99 -6.25
C ARG A 35 -8.45 -0.19 -7.22
N ILE A 36 -9.06 0.04 -8.36
CA ILE A 36 -9.22 -0.99 -9.39
C ILE A 36 -7.87 -1.45 -9.91
N GLU A 37 -6.99 -0.51 -10.21
CA GLU A 37 -5.62 -0.82 -10.66
C GLU A 37 -4.85 -1.65 -9.63
N ALA A 38 -4.90 -1.27 -8.36
CA ALA A 38 -4.25 -2.00 -7.28
C ALA A 38 -4.81 -3.42 -7.12
N GLU A 39 -6.13 -3.57 -7.15
CA GLU A 39 -6.78 -4.87 -7.03
C GLU A 39 -6.40 -5.80 -8.19
N VAL A 40 -6.48 -5.31 -9.42
CA VAL A 40 -6.13 -6.09 -10.61
C VAL A 40 -4.64 -6.44 -10.64
N ALA A 41 -3.77 -5.46 -10.35
CA ALA A 41 -2.32 -5.67 -10.38
C ALA A 41 -1.87 -6.67 -9.33
N ILE A 42 -2.26 -6.46 -8.06
CA ILE A 42 -1.82 -7.30 -6.94
C ILE A 42 -2.38 -8.72 -7.08
N SER A 43 -3.67 -8.87 -7.38
CA SER A 43 -4.28 -10.20 -7.54
C SER A 43 -3.68 -10.97 -8.72
N THR A 44 -3.36 -10.27 -9.82
CA THR A 44 -2.72 -10.89 -10.98
C THR A 44 -1.29 -11.31 -10.67
N LEU A 45 -0.53 -10.43 -9.96
CA LEU A 45 0.85 -10.71 -9.55
C LEU A 45 0.91 -11.99 -8.69
N LEU A 46 0.11 -12.04 -7.63
CA LEU A 46 0.11 -13.18 -6.71
C LEU A 46 -0.37 -14.48 -7.37
N ARG A 47 -1.29 -14.40 -8.32
CA ARG A 47 -1.74 -15.56 -9.07
C ARG A 47 -0.69 -16.08 -10.04
N ARG A 48 0.07 -15.18 -10.68
CA ARG A 48 1.11 -15.55 -11.65
C ARG A 48 2.41 -15.99 -11.01
N LEU A 49 2.72 -15.43 -9.87
CA LEU A 49 3.96 -15.67 -9.12
C LEU A 49 3.63 -16.14 -7.70
N PRO A 50 3.12 -17.36 -7.52
CA PRO A 50 2.69 -17.85 -6.20
C PRO A 50 3.85 -18.02 -5.21
N GLU A 51 5.08 -18.16 -5.72
CA GLU A 51 6.30 -18.29 -4.90
C GLU A 51 6.97 -16.92 -4.63
N LEU A 52 6.36 -15.82 -5.04
CA LEU A 52 6.90 -14.47 -4.86
C LEU A 52 7.24 -14.20 -3.38
N LYS A 53 8.47 -13.80 -3.16
CA LYS A 53 9.00 -13.43 -1.84
C LYS A 53 9.70 -12.09 -1.94
N LEU A 54 9.60 -11.30 -0.88
CA LEU A 54 10.39 -10.09 -0.75
C LEU A 54 11.77 -10.46 -0.20
N ASP A 55 12.81 -10.01 -0.89
CA ASP A 55 14.17 -10.10 -0.42
C ASP A 55 14.41 -8.92 0.53
N ASP A 56 15.08 -9.15 1.64
CA ASP A 56 15.44 -8.10 2.62
C ASP A 56 14.29 -7.16 3.06
N ALA A 57 13.10 -7.72 3.29
CA ALA A 57 11.93 -6.95 3.72
C ALA A 57 12.11 -6.21 5.06
N GLU A 58 13.06 -6.63 5.88
CA GLU A 58 13.34 -6.05 7.19
C GLU A 58 14.19 -4.76 7.13
N ASN A 59 14.88 -4.50 6.01
CA ASN A 59 15.75 -3.35 5.84
C ASN A 59 15.32 -2.46 4.66
N PRO A 60 14.10 -1.92 4.63
CA PRO A 60 13.60 -1.18 3.51
C PRO A 60 14.37 0.12 3.27
N GLN A 61 14.82 0.35 2.04
CA GLN A 61 15.50 1.57 1.65
C GLN A 61 14.49 2.64 1.23
N TRP A 62 14.30 3.64 2.08
CA TRP A 62 13.35 4.71 1.84
C TRP A 62 13.91 5.83 0.96
N ARG A 63 13.05 6.44 0.15
CA ARG A 63 13.37 7.68 -0.55
C ARG A 63 13.44 8.83 0.45
N PRO A 64 14.42 9.75 0.32
CA PRO A 64 14.57 10.90 1.21
C PRO A 64 13.57 12.02 0.87
N THR A 65 12.28 11.70 0.84
CA THR A 65 11.22 12.67 0.53
C THR A 65 10.13 12.62 1.59
N PHE A 66 9.62 13.80 1.98
CA PHE A 66 8.54 13.91 2.95
C PHE A 66 7.15 13.77 2.31
N VAL A 67 7.00 14.26 1.09
CA VAL A 67 5.67 14.38 0.47
C VAL A 67 5.20 13.05 -0.11
N LEU A 68 6.08 12.36 -0.82
CA LEU A 68 5.78 11.06 -1.44
C LEU A 68 6.66 9.99 -0.81
N ARG A 69 6.25 9.52 0.36
CA ARG A 69 6.97 8.46 1.04
C ARG A 69 6.86 7.16 0.23
N GLY A 70 7.99 6.61 -0.12
CA GLY A 70 8.06 5.36 -0.87
C GLY A 70 9.44 4.74 -0.78
N LEU A 71 9.54 3.48 -1.17
CA LEU A 71 10.80 2.77 -1.24
C LEU A 71 11.59 3.21 -2.49
N LYS A 72 12.92 3.12 -2.41
CA LYS A 72 13.79 3.26 -3.59
C LYS A 72 13.63 2.07 -4.51
N GLU A 73 13.58 0.89 -3.91
CA GLU A 73 13.45 -0.40 -4.58
C GLU A 73 12.75 -1.37 -3.63
N LEU A 74 12.19 -2.42 -4.16
CA LEU A 74 11.60 -3.52 -3.43
C LEU A 74 12.05 -4.83 -4.09
N PRO A 75 13.25 -5.33 -3.78
CA PRO A 75 13.78 -6.56 -4.34
C PRO A 75 12.87 -7.74 -4.03
N ALA A 76 12.66 -8.58 -5.01
CA ALA A 76 11.81 -9.76 -4.88
C ALA A 76 12.34 -10.90 -5.75
N SER A 77 12.09 -12.12 -5.32
CA SER A 77 12.40 -13.36 -6.05
C SER A 77 11.13 -14.20 -6.24
N TRP A 78 11.10 -15.07 -7.26
CA TRP A 78 9.97 -15.95 -7.58
C TRP A 78 10.40 -17.22 -8.29
#